data_61569127fcbf9b0f3fab337c66bf6465
#
_entry.id   61569127fcbf9b0f3fab337c66bf6465
#
_cell.length_a   1.000
_cell.length_b   1.000
_cell.length_c   1.000
_cell.angle_alpha   90.00
_cell.angle_beta   90.00
_cell.angle_gamma   90.00
#
_symmetry.space_group_name_H-M   'P 1'
#
loop_
_entity.id
_entity.type
_entity.pdbx_description
1 polymer ?
#
loop_
_entity_poly.entity_id
_entity_poly.type
_entity_poly.pdbx_seq_one_letter_code
_entity_poly.pdbx_strand_id
1 'polypeptide(L)'
;TGYSICYELGIFKQKIVDGQQVELADNWLGLGDAWLIPKVDETETVHFGGKVRGYWDENGRHRVAYEGGTDVLAIPKDMEIAGYGTDHVNVLRLWDAKSPVPVDMSLYSRGEYLKAVEQQAMAEVIAKVLYPDDNHYEGKSLRLKQQYFFVSATIQSIVRKHRAQYGTLHNFHQKHVIQINDTHPTLVIPELMRILLDEEGYTWDDAWYIVTHTVAYTNHTVMIEALERWPQELVQTLLPRIWEIIIEISNRWQQRLTEAFHGDMGRVERNAIVWGGDVRMANMCVCACYAVNGVSALHSDILKKDLFRDIYAITPDKFQNVTNGIDHRRWLSQCNPKLDALIKECTGGDDYLLQPDAMKKLEKFQNDAGVLSRLGKIKAENKQAFASYVAKESGIVLNTDAIFDVQVKRLHEYKRQLLNVMHIIYLYQRLKNDPNFTFTPRVYLFGAKAAPGYYVAKEIVHLINSLSATINADPICKDRLQVVFLENYRVSLAE
;
A
#
# COMPACT_ATOMS: atom_id res chain seq x y z
N THR A 1 15.24 -7.05 -2.40
CA THR A 1 15.21 -5.62 -2.08
C THR A 1 13.80 -5.08 -2.28
N GLY A 2 13.30 -4.30 -1.32
CA GLY A 2 12.08 -3.51 -1.44
C GLY A 2 12.40 -2.04 -1.70
N TYR A 3 11.48 -1.30 -2.32
CA TYR A 3 11.65 0.11 -2.64
C TYR A 3 10.40 0.91 -2.28
N SER A 4 10.57 2.12 -1.75
CA SER A 4 9.50 3.08 -1.47
C SER A 4 10.06 4.50 -1.32
N ILE A 5 9.22 5.45 -0.91
CA ILE A 5 9.63 6.80 -0.52
C ILE A 5 9.93 6.82 0.99
N CYS A 6 10.94 7.58 1.38
CA CYS A 6 11.23 7.90 2.78
C CYS A 6 10.33 9.05 3.23
N TYR A 7 9.09 8.76 3.58
CA TYR A 7 8.17 9.79 4.04
C TYR A 7 8.60 10.34 5.40
N GLU A 8 8.75 11.65 5.49
CA GLU A 8 9.11 12.33 6.75
C GLU A 8 8.01 12.21 7.81
N LEU A 9 6.76 12.32 7.35
CA LEU A 9 5.59 12.13 8.18
C LEU A 9 4.89 10.82 7.79
N GLY A 10 4.40 10.07 8.78
CA GLY A 10 3.51 8.94 8.55
C GLY A 10 2.18 9.35 7.94
N ILE A 11 1.21 8.43 7.91
CA ILE A 11 -0.13 8.74 7.38
C ILE A 11 -0.72 9.92 8.17
N PHE A 12 -0.90 9.77 9.46
CA PHE A 12 -1.24 10.76 10.49
C PHE A 12 -1.42 10.05 11.84
N LYS A 13 -1.33 10.80 12.94
CA LYS A 13 -1.87 10.39 14.25
C LYS A 13 -3.34 10.76 14.30
N GLN A 14 -4.19 9.79 14.62
CA GLN A 14 -5.61 10.03 14.80
C GLN A 14 -5.87 10.47 16.24
N LYS A 15 -6.64 11.52 16.40
CA LYS A 15 -7.28 11.90 17.65
C LYS A 15 -8.78 11.91 17.46
N ILE A 16 -9.52 11.49 18.50
CA ILE A 16 -10.97 11.61 18.54
C ILE A 16 -11.34 12.81 19.40
N VAL A 17 -12.01 13.79 18.81
CA VAL A 17 -12.50 14.99 19.47
C VAL A 17 -14.00 15.11 19.19
N ASP A 18 -14.81 15.15 20.24
CA ASP A 18 -16.28 15.17 20.12
C ASP A 18 -16.83 14.05 19.21
N GLY A 19 -16.21 12.86 19.31
CA GLY A 19 -16.57 11.69 18.50
C GLY A 19 -16.04 11.70 17.06
N GLN A 20 -15.43 12.80 16.60
CA GLN A 20 -14.92 12.95 15.23
C GLN A 20 -13.42 12.68 15.15
N GLN A 21 -13.00 12.15 14.00
CA GLN A 21 -11.57 11.98 13.71
C GLN A 21 -10.93 13.33 13.38
N VAL A 22 -9.83 13.61 14.08
CA VAL A 22 -8.90 14.72 13.79
C VAL A 22 -7.54 14.13 13.43
N GLU A 23 -6.96 14.60 12.33
CA GLU A 23 -5.64 14.19 11.85
C GLU A 23 -4.55 15.12 12.39
N LEU A 24 -3.54 14.52 13.04
CA LEU A 24 -2.35 15.21 13.56
C LEU A 24 -1.11 14.70 12.80
N ALA A 25 -0.11 15.54 12.64
CA ALA A 25 1.16 15.13 12.02
C ALA A 25 1.81 13.97 12.78
N ASP A 26 2.15 12.90 12.07
CA ASP A 26 2.91 11.76 12.62
C ASP A 26 4.39 11.91 12.29
N ASN A 27 5.07 12.77 13.02
CA ASN A 27 6.48 13.10 12.83
C ASN A 27 7.38 11.99 13.42
N TRP A 28 7.44 10.85 12.77
CA TRP A 28 8.21 9.69 13.22
C TRP A 28 9.73 9.84 13.00
N LEU A 29 10.14 10.69 12.03
CA LEU A 29 11.55 11.02 11.75
C LEU A 29 12.05 12.31 12.45
N GLY A 30 11.20 12.98 13.23
CA GLY A 30 11.50 14.29 13.79
C GLY A 30 12.71 14.36 14.74
N LEU A 31 13.11 13.23 15.32
CA LEU A 31 14.31 13.11 16.16
C LEU A 31 15.47 12.40 15.45
N GLY A 32 15.38 12.23 14.14
CA GLY A 32 16.34 11.45 13.35
C GLY A 32 16.02 9.96 13.29
N ASP A 33 16.86 9.21 12.61
CA ASP A 33 16.69 7.78 12.40
C ASP A 33 18.03 7.04 12.51
N ALA A 34 18.10 6.09 13.41
CA ALA A 34 19.26 5.22 13.60
C ALA A 34 19.31 4.02 12.63
N TRP A 35 18.19 3.72 11.93
CA TRP A 35 18.05 2.54 11.08
C TRP A 35 18.28 2.81 9.59
N LEU A 36 18.17 4.08 9.16
CA LEU A 36 18.31 4.48 7.77
C LEU A 36 19.76 4.93 7.47
N ILE A 37 20.39 4.23 6.55
CA ILE A 37 21.77 4.50 6.13
C ILE A 37 21.74 5.27 4.81
N PRO A 38 22.03 6.57 4.76
CA PRO A 38 22.04 7.32 3.51
C PRO A 38 23.17 6.86 2.57
N LYS A 39 22.86 6.73 1.28
CA LYS A 39 23.79 6.36 0.20
C LYS A 39 23.86 7.51 -0.80
N VAL A 40 24.47 8.61 -0.41
CA VAL A 40 24.47 9.86 -1.19
C VAL A 40 25.16 9.70 -2.55
N ASP A 41 26.14 8.82 -2.65
CA ASP A 41 26.85 8.45 -3.88
C ASP A 41 25.99 7.66 -4.88
N GLU A 42 24.84 7.15 -4.44
CA GLU A 42 23.86 6.46 -5.28
C GLU A 42 22.62 7.32 -5.60
N THR A 43 22.75 8.67 -5.47
CA THR A 43 21.66 9.61 -5.79
C THR A 43 21.28 9.54 -7.26
N GLU A 44 19.97 9.50 -7.54
CA GLU A 44 19.41 9.55 -8.89
C GLU A 44 18.68 10.89 -9.11
N THR A 45 18.54 11.31 -10.37
CA THR A 45 17.77 12.51 -10.72
C THR A 45 16.48 12.13 -11.39
N VAL A 46 15.35 12.70 -10.93
CA VAL A 46 14.03 12.49 -11.49
C VAL A 46 13.52 13.79 -12.08
N HIS A 47 13.12 13.75 -13.36
CA HIS A 47 12.68 14.92 -14.12
C HIS A 47 11.15 14.97 -14.21
N PHE A 48 10.57 16.17 -14.03
CA PHE A 48 9.13 16.43 -14.14
C PHE A 48 8.86 17.61 -15.07
N GLY A 49 7.80 17.47 -15.89
CA GLY A 49 7.30 18.52 -16.76
C GLY A 49 8.22 18.84 -17.93
N GLY A 50 8.19 20.10 -18.38
CA GLY A 50 8.96 20.54 -19.54
C GLY A 50 8.35 20.15 -20.87
N LYS A 51 9.16 20.25 -21.93
CA LYS A 51 8.84 19.83 -23.30
C LYS A 51 9.80 18.75 -23.75
N VAL A 52 9.32 17.85 -24.55
CA VAL A 52 10.11 16.76 -25.13
C VAL A 52 10.37 17.05 -26.60
N ARG A 53 11.63 16.91 -27.00
CA ARG A 53 12.04 17.06 -28.40
C ARG A 53 12.87 15.85 -28.82
N GLY A 54 12.31 15.08 -29.80
CA GLY A 54 13.08 14.05 -30.48
C GLY A 54 14.06 14.64 -31.50
N TYR A 55 15.27 14.06 -31.57
CA TYR A 55 16.27 14.39 -32.58
C TYR A 55 17.07 13.15 -32.96
N TRP A 56 17.74 13.18 -34.11
CA TRP A 56 18.65 12.13 -34.53
C TRP A 56 20.08 12.54 -34.24
N ASP A 57 20.84 11.69 -33.52
CA ASP A 57 22.25 11.92 -33.23
C ASP A 57 23.13 11.67 -34.50
N GLU A 58 24.43 11.97 -34.39
CA GLU A 58 25.41 11.81 -35.48
C GLU A 58 25.54 10.36 -35.95
N ASN A 59 25.11 9.40 -35.12
CA ASN A 59 25.13 7.97 -35.47
C ASN A 59 23.79 7.49 -36.05
N GLY A 60 22.84 8.40 -36.33
CA GLY A 60 21.52 8.07 -36.84
C GLY A 60 20.61 7.40 -35.81
N ARG A 61 20.85 7.59 -34.50
CA ARG A 61 20.00 7.08 -33.43
C ARG A 61 19.03 8.16 -32.99
N HIS A 62 17.77 7.79 -32.82
CA HIS A 62 16.78 8.66 -32.22
C HIS A 62 17.14 8.93 -30.75
N ARG A 63 17.16 10.20 -30.38
CA ARG A 63 17.43 10.69 -29.03
C ARG A 63 16.33 11.63 -28.60
N VAL A 64 16.20 11.79 -27.31
CA VAL A 64 15.21 12.67 -26.68
C VAL A 64 15.93 13.70 -25.83
N ALA A 65 15.57 14.98 -26.03
CA ALA A 65 16.00 16.08 -25.19
C ALA A 65 14.81 16.66 -24.41
N TYR A 66 15.06 17.07 -23.19
CA TYR A 66 14.10 17.76 -22.34
C TYR A 66 14.43 19.25 -22.31
N GLU A 67 13.43 20.10 -22.50
CA GLU A 67 13.53 21.55 -22.47
C GLU A 67 12.67 22.11 -21.34
N GLY A 68 13.28 22.71 -20.32
CA GLY A 68 12.59 23.17 -19.12
C GLY A 68 12.20 22.01 -18.19
N GLY A 69 11.23 22.26 -17.32
CA GLY A 69 10.82 21.28 -16.30
C GLY A 69 11.57 21.47 -14.98
N THR A 70 11.49 20.48 -14.11
CA THR A 70 12.05 20.51 -12.75
C THR A 70 12.71 19.20 -12.44
N ASP A 71 13.96 19.25 -11.97
CA ASP A 71 14.69 18.10 -11.47
C ASP A 71 14.54 17.98 -9.96
N VAL A 72 14.41 16.74 -9.49
CA VAL A 72 14.40 16.38 -8.08
C VAL A 72 15.45 15.30 -7.85
N LEU A 73 16.30 15.50 -6.85
CA LEU A 73 17.26 14.50 -6.41
C LEU A 73 16.57 13.46 -5.54
N ALA A 74 16.72 12.21 -5.90
CA ALA A 74 16.29 11.05 -5.13
C ALA A 74 17.49 10.48 -4.38
N ILE A 75 17.56 10.72 -3.08
CA ILE A 75 18.66 10.28 -2.22
C ILE A 75 18.24 8.98 -1.53
N PRO A 76 18.91 7.85 -1.79
CA PRO A 76 18.52 6.59 -1.19
C PRO A 76 18.98 6.51 0.26
N LYS A 77 18.08 6.00 1.11
CA LYS A 77 18.34 5.60 2.49
C LYS A 77 18.01 4.10 2.62
N ASP A 78 18.98 3.31 2.95
CA ASP A 78 18.83 1.85 3.05
C ASP A 78 18.54 1.44 4.50
N MET A 79 17.53 0.61 4.68
CA MET A 79 17.23 -0.10 5.92
C MET A 79 17.57 -1.57 5.73
N GLU A 80 18.45 -2.09 6.56
CA GLU A 80 18.81 -3.50 6.56
C GLU A 80 17.74 -4.32 7.28
N ILE A 81 17.24 -5.36 6.63
CA ILE A 81 16.21 -6.27 7.15
C ILE A 81 16.85 -7.65 7.32
N ALA A 82 17.29 -7.92 8.53
CA ALA A 82 17.89 -9.22 8.88
C ALA A 82 16.85 -10.35 8.80
N GLY A 83 17.25 -11.46 8.22
CA GLY A 83 16.45 -12.68 8.22
C GLY A 83 16.44 -13.36 9.60
N TYR A 84 15.35 -14.06 9.90
CA TYR A 84 15.22 -14.81 11.15
C TYR A 84 16.01 -16.13 11.08
N GLY A 85 16.96 -16.33 11.99
CA GLY A 85 17.76 -17.56 12.07
C GLY A 85 18.63 -17.82 10.84
N THR A 86 19.09 -16.79 10.16
CA THR A 86 19.95 -16.85 8.97
C THR A 86 20.85 -15.61 8.88
N ASP A 87 21.98 -15.75 8.19
CA ASP A 87 22.89 -14.62 7.90
C ASP A 87 22.42 -13.75 6.71
N HIS A 88 21.30 -14.10 6.10
CA HIS A 88 20.77 -13.35 4.97
C HIS A 88 20.15 -12.02 5.42
N VAL A 89 20.56 -10.94 4.74
CA VAL A 89 20.03 -9.59 4.98
C VAL A 89 19.42 -9.05 3.69
N ASN A 90 18.15 -8.67 3.76
CA ASN A 90 17.49 -7.92 2.70
C ASN A 90 17.66 -6.40 2.92
N VAL A 91 17.41 -5.63 1.88
CA VAL A 91 17.42 -4.17 1.94
C VAL A 91 16.05 -3.61 1.58
N LEU A 92 15.56 -2.70 2.41
CA LEU A 92 14.47 -1.80 2.05
C LEU A 92 15.09 -0.43 1.73
N ARG A 93 15.06 -0.04 0.45
CA ARG A 93 15.57 1.25 -0.01
C ARG A 93 14.44 2.28 -0.05
N LEU A 94 14.64 3.36 0.67
CA LEU A 94 13.69 4.48 0.77
C LEU A 94 14.29 5.73 0.13
N TRP A 95 13.52 6.36 -0.76
CA TRP A 95 13.98 7.55 -1.50
C TRP A 95 13.54 8.83 -0.79
N ASP A 96 14.52 9.66 -0.38
CA ASP A 96 14.30 11.03 0.10
C ASP A 96 14.40 12.01 -1.07
N ALA A 97 13.58 13.06 -1.05
CA ALA A 97 13.50 14.04 -2.13
C ALA A 97 14.19 15.35 -1.74
N LYS A 98 15.11 15.83 -2.59
CA LYS A 98 15.80 17.10 -2.41
C LYS A 98 15.85 17.89 -3.71
N SER A 99 15.94 19.22 -3.60
CA SER A 99 16.18 20.08 -4.76
C SER A 99 17.66 20.07 -5.14
N PRO A 100 17.99 19.98 -6.45
CA PRO A 100 19.34 20.23 -6.93
C PRO A 100 19.71 21.73 -6.89
N VAL A 101 18.70 22.61 -6.79
CA VAL A 101 18.90 24.07 -6.82
C VAL A 101 19.26 24.55 -5.41
N PRO A 102 20.37 25.25 -5.24
CA PRO A 102 20.75 25.81 -3.94
C PRO A 102 19.80 26.93 -3.51
N VAL A 103 19.84 27.27 -2.22
CA VAL A 103 19.12 28.43 -1.67
C VAL A 103 19.53 29.69 -2.39
N ASP A 104 18.56 30.52 -2.79
CA ASP A 104 18.84 31.83 -3.39
C ASP A 104 19.30 32.82 -2.30
N MET A 105 20.62 32.94 -2.16
CA MET A 105 21.24 33.83 -1.15
C MET A 105 20.95 35.30 -1.41
N SER A 106 20.59 35.68 -2.65
CA SER A 106 20.24 37.08 -2.96
C SER A 106 18.87 37.46 -2.38
N LEU A 107 17.90 36.54 -2.50
CA LEU A 107 16.60 36.67 -1.86
C LEU A 107 16.72 36.60 -0.33
N TYR A 108 17.54 35.66 0.14
CA TYR A 108 17.79 35.51 1.57
C TYR A 108 18.33 36.80 2.21
N SER A 109 19.33 37.42 1.57
CA SER A 109 19.95 38.69 2.03
C SER A 109 18.97 39.87 2.01
N ARG A 110 17.92 39.81 1.18
CA ARG A 110 16.86 40.84 1.14
C ARG A 110 15.74 40.61 2.14
N GLY A 111 15.82 39.54 2.96
CA GLY A 111 14.77 39.17 3.92
C GLY A 111 13.58 38.40 3.32
N GLU A 112 13.69 38.02 2.04
CA GLU A 112 12.65 37.22 1.35
C GLU A 112 12.85 35.72 1.60
N TYR A 113 12.92 35.32 2.87
CA TYR A 113 13.35 33.96 3.29
C TYR A 113 12.51 32.85 2.70
N LEU A 114 11.18 32.99 2.65
CA LEU A 114 10.28 31.94 2.12
C LEU A 114 10.51 31.73 0.63
N LYS A 115 10.69 32.81 -0.15
CA LYS A 115 10.98 32.69 -1.58
C LYS A 115 12.35 32.09 -1.83
N ALA A 116 13.33 32.40 -0.96
CA ALA A 116 14.69 31.88 -1.08
C ALA A 116 14.73 30.33 -0.94
N VAL A 117 13.82 29.72 -0.19
CA VAL A 117 13.75 28.26 0.05
C VAL A 117 12.58 27.58 -0.68
N GLU A 118 11.83 28.29 -1.52
CA GLU A 118 10.61 27.79 -2.16
C GLU A 118 10.89 26.53 -3.00
N GLN A 119 11.96 26.54 -3.79
CA GLN A 119 12.31 25.41 -4.66
C GLN A 119 12.71 24.17 -3.85
N GLN A 120 13.41 24.36 -2.72
CA GLN A 120 13.72 23.27 -1.80
C GLN A 120 12.43 22.67 -1.23
N ALA A 121 11.54 23.51 -0.73
CA ALA A 121 10.28 23.08 -0.16
C ALA A 121 9.40 22.34 -1.18
N MET A 122 9.34 22.80 -2.42
CA MET A 122 8.59 22.15 -3.50
C MET A 122 9.13 20.77 -3.87
N ALA A 123 10.43 20.54 -3.81
CA ALA A 123 11.03 19.23 -4.01
C ALA A 123 10.75 18.30 -2.81
N GLU A 124 10.97 18.81 -1.59
CA GLU A 124 10.83 18.04 -0.35
C GLU A 124 9.40 17.59 -0.07
N VAL A 125 8.37 18.34 -0.56
CA VAL A 125 6.96 17.96 -0.44
C VAL A 125 6.67 16.57 -0.98
N ILE A 126 7.42 16.09 -2.00
CA ILE A 126 7.26 14.75 -2.58
C ILE A 126 7.44 13.65 -1.52
N ALA A 127 8.42 13.83 -0.61
CA ALA A 127 8.70 12.87 0.45
C ALA A 127 8.12 13.30 1.82
N LYS A 128 7.23 14.30 1.86
CA LYS A 128 6.75 14.86 3.13
C LYS A 128 5.68 14.00 3.78
N VAL A 129 4.63 13.68 3.07
CA VAL A 129 3.42 13.02 3.62
C VAL A 129 3.00 11.84 2.77
N LEU A 130 2.77 10.69 3.40
CA LEU A 130 2.17 9.52 2.78
C LEU A 130 0.65 9.73 2.58
N TYR A 131 0.16 9.50 1.37
CA TYR A 131 -1.24 9.64 0.96
C TYR A 131 -1.81 11.06 1.19
N PRO A 132 -1.37 12.06 0.41
CA PRO A 132 -2.02 13.37 0.41
C PRO A 132 -3.49 13.23 -0.02
N ASP A 133 -4.33 14.17 0.39
CA ASP A 133 -5.72 14.24 -0.08
C ASP A 133 -5.72 14.50 -1.60
N ASP A 134 -6.23 13.55 -2.38
CA ASP A 134 -6.29 13.58 -3.85
C ASP A 134 -7.68 13.90 -4.41
N ASN A 135 -8.56 14.51 -3.62
CA ASN A 135 -9.86 15.00 -4.10
C ASN A 135 -9.76 16.27 -4.97
N HIS A 136 -8.61 16.96 -4.96
CA HIS A 136 -8.34 18.16 -5.75
C HIS A 136 -7.11 17.96 -6.66
N TYR A 137 -6.93 18.87 -7.62
CA TYR A 137 -5.90 18.76 -8.66
C TYR A 137 -4.48 18.71 -8.09
N GLU A 138 -4.17 19.56 -7.11
CA GLU A 138 -2.83 19.65 -6.48
C GLU A 138 -2.48 18.34 -5.76
N GLY A 139 -3.45 17.76 -5.07
CA GLY A 139 -3.26 16.48 -4.39
C GLY A 139 -3.06 15.31 -5.37
N LYS A 140 -3.85 15.28 -6.47
CA LYS A 140 -3.63 14.31 -7.55
C LYS A 140 -2.25 14.48 -8.19
N SER A 141 -1.85 15.73 -8.46
CA SER A 141 -0.53 16.04 -9.02
C SER A 141 0.60 15.58 -8.09
N LEU A 142 0.50 15.87 -6.79
CA LEU A 142 1.49 15.43 -5.81
C LEU A 142 1.54 13.89 -5.74
N ARG A 143 0.41 13.21 -5.71
CA ARG A 143 0.36 11.75 -5.66
C ARG A 143 0.98 11.10 -6.90
N LEU A 144 0.71 11.64 -8.10
CA LEU A 144 1.35 11.16 -9.33
C LEU A 144 2.87 11.43 -9.32
N LYS A 145 3.30 12.61 -8.82
CA LYS A 145 4.72 12.91 -8.60
C LYS A 145 5.38 11.90 -7.67
N GLN A 146 4.75 11.57 -6.56
CA GLN A 146 5.27 10.56 -5.62
C GLN A 146 5.44 9.20 -6.29
N GLN A 147 4.46 8.74 -7.07
CA GLN A 147 4.55 7.46 -7.76
C GLN A 147 5.68 7.44 -8.79
N TYR A 148 5.77 8.46 -9.62
CA TYR A 148 6.84 8.51 -10.64
C TYR A 148 8.22 8.71 -10.01
N PHE A 149 8.33 9.54 -8.96
CA PHE A 149 9.58 9.79 -8.25
C PHE A 149 10.23 8.50 -7.77
N PHE A 150 9.53 7.68 -7.01
CA PHE A 150 10.14 6.46 -6.49
C PHE A 150 10.33 5.39 -7.56
N VAL A 151 9.45 5.32 -8.57
CA VAL A 151 9.60 4.39 -9.68
C VAL A 151 10.83 4.73 -10.51
N SER A 152 10.96 5.98 -10.94
CA SER A 152 12.09 6.41 -11.77
C SER A 152 13.43 6.24 -11.05
N ALA A 153 13.54 6.71 -9.81
CA ALA A 153 14.75 6.52 -9.00
C ALA A 153 15.10 5.04 -8.82
N THR A 154 14.08 4.20 -8.57
CA THR A 154 14.27 2.75 -8.39
C THR A 154 14.79 2.08 -9.65
N ILE A 155 14.16 2.35 -10.80
CA ILE A 155 14.53 1.71 -12.07
C ILE A 155 15.92 2.17 -12.53
N GLN A 156 16.23 3.46 -12.41
CA GLN A 156 17.57 3.98 -12.70
C GLN A 156 18.64 3.27 -11.84
N SER A 157 18.40 3.14 -10.53
CA SER A 157 19.32 2.45 -9.61
C SER A 157 19.52 0.98 -9.96
N ILE A 158 18.44 0.25 -10.30
CA ILE A 158 18.53 -1.18 -10.69
C ILE A 158 19.28 -1.32 -12.01
N VAL A 159 18.96 -0.50 -13.01
CA VAL A 159 19.60 -0.52 -14.33
C VAL A 159 21.09 -0.20 -14.21
N ARG A 160 21.45 0.85 -13.45
CA ARG A 160 22.85 1.23 -13.22
C ARG A 160 23.67 0.08 -12.60
N LYS A 161 23.12 -0.58 -11.55
CA LYS A 161 23.76 -1.73 -10.90
C LYS A 161 23.89 -2.93 -11.86
N HIS A 162 22.85 -3.22 -12.62
CA HIS A 162 22.88 -4.29 -13.59
C HIS A 162 23.94 -4.03 -14.68
N ARG A 163 23.96 -2.80 -15.21
CA ARG A 163 24.93 -2.41 -16.24
C ARG A 163 26.37 -2.50 -15.75
N ALA A 164 26.64 -2.05 -14.52
CA ALA A 164 27.95 -2.17 -13.91
C ALA A 164 28.39 -3.63 -13.76
N GLN A 165 27.46 -4.55 -13.50
CA GLN A 165 27.76 -5.96 -13.30
C GLN A 165 27.87 -6.76 -14.60
N TYR A 166 27.00 -6.48 -15.58
CA TYR A 166 26.84 -7.33 -16.77
C TYR A 166 27.23 -6.63 -18.09
N GLY A 167 27.42 -5.31 -18.10
CA GLY A 167 27.82 -4.53 -19.30
C GLY A 167 26.73 -4.38 -20.36
N THR A 168 25.57 -5.01 -20.21
CA THR A 168 24.47 -5.01 -21.18
C THR A 168 23.13 -5.12 -20.47
N LEU A 169 22.03 -4.66 -21.09
CA LEU A 169 20.66 -4.85 -20.60
C LEU A 169 19.89 -5.95 -21.36
N HIS A 170 20.48 -6.60 -22.38
CA HIS A 170 19.79 -7.68 -23.12
C HIS A 170 19.36 -8.85 -22.21
N ASN A 171 20.13 -9.14 -21.15
CA ASN A 171 19.82 -10.19 -20.20
C ASN A 171 19.11 -9.69 -18.92
N PHE A 172 18.62 -8.44 -18.91
CA PHE A 172 18.00 -7.81 -17.75
C PHE A 172 16.84 -8.65 -17.19
N HIS A 173 15.93 -9.08 -18.07
CA HIS A 173 14.78 -9.94 -17.75
C HIS A 173 15.14 -11.32 -17.17
N GLN A 174 16.39 -11.79 -17.40
CA GLN A 174 16.87 -13.06 -16.86
C GLN A 174 17.41 -12.93 -15.42
N LYS A 175 17.72 -11.70 -15.00
CA LYS A 175 18.36 -11.40 -13.71
C LYS A 175 17.44 -10.67 -12.74
N HIS A 176 16.38 -10.03 -13.25
CA HIS A 176 15.48 -9.21 -12.46
C HIS A 176 14.02 -9.60 -12.70
N VAL A 177 13.27 -9.61 -11.61
CA VAL A 177 11.80 -9.58 -11.61
C VAL A 177 11.40 -8.36 -10.81
N ILE A 178 10.54 -7.52 -11.39
CA ILE A 178 10.01 -6.34 -10.74
C ILE A 178 8.53 -6.60 -10.44
N GLN A 179 8.21 -6.74 -9.15
CA GLN A 179 6.85 -6.96 -8.69
C GLN A 179 6.14 -5.62 -8.50
N ILE A 180 5.13 -5.36 -9.32
CA ILE A 180 4.21 -4.23 -9.18
C ILE A 180 3.21 -4.59 -8.09
N ASN A 181 3.35 -3.97 -6.92
CA ASN A 181 2.50 -4.23 -5.75
C ASN A 181 1.35 -3.22 -5.74
N ASP A 182 0.15 -3.66 -6.13
CA ASP A 182 -0.96 -2.81 -6.55
C ASP A 182 -0.60 -1.97 -7.79
N THR A 183 -1.41 -0.99 -8.16
CA THR A 183 -1.20 -0.15 -9.35
C THR A 183 -0.29 1.05 -9.09
N HIS A 184 0.10 1.33 -7.84
CA HIS A 184 0.90 2.50 -7.48
C HIS A 184 2.24 2.58 -8.25
N PRO A 185 3.00 1.49 -8.45
CA PRO A 185 4.24 1.53 -9.22
C PRO A 185 4.08 1.16 -10.70
N THR A 186 2.89 1.22 -11.29
CA THR A 186 2.65 0.83 -12.69
C THR A 186 3.52 1.60 -13.69
N LEU A 187 3.91 2.83 -13.36
CA LEU A 187 4.79 3.64 -14.20
C LEU A 187 6.19 3.02 -14.43
N VAL A 188 6.52 1.94 -13.73
CA VAL A 188 7.72 1.13 -14.02
C VAL A 188 7.74 0.63 -15.47
N ILE A 189 6.57 0.35 -16.04
CA ILE A 189 6.43 -0.13 -17.40
C ILE A 189 6.94 0.91 -18.41
N PRO A 190 6.35 2.11 -18.50
CA PRO A 190 6.84 3.14 -19.42
C PRO A 190 8.19 3.72 -19.01
N GLU A 191 8.59 3.73 -17.73
CA GLU A 191 9.90 4.23 -17.31
C GLU A 191 11.03 3.30 -17.75
N LEU A 192 10.89 1.99 -17.60
CA LEU A 192 11.89 1.05 -18.10
C LEU A 192 11.96 1.09 -19.65
N MET A 193 10.81 1.27 -20.32
CA MET A 193 10.80 1.53 -21.78
C MET A 193 11.60 2.79 -22.09
N ARG A 194 11.39 3.90 -21.38
CA ARG A 194 12.09 5.16 -21.60
C ARG A 194 13.62 4.99 -21.50
N ILE A 195 14.09 4.33 -20.45
CA ILE A 195 15.53 4.09 -20.27
C ILE A 195 16.09 3.26 -21.42
N LEU A 196 15.42 2.16 -21.78
CA LEU A 196 15.87 1.29 -22.86
C LEU A 196 15.88 1.98 -24.22
N LEU A 197 14.85 2.79 -24.52
CA LEU A 197 14.73 3.50 -25.81
C LEU A 197 15.65 4.71 -25.87
N ASP A 198 15.56 5.62 -24.89
CA ASP A 198 16.13 6.96 -24.98
C ASP A 198 17.60 7.00 -24.53
N GLU A 199 17.96 6.24 -23.51
CA GLU A 199 19.30 6.23 -22.93
C GLU A 199 20.17 5.13 -23.57
N GLU A 200 19.61 3.92 -23.71
CA GLU A 200 20.34 2.75 -24.17
C GLU A 200 20.24 2.51 -25.70
N GLY A 201 19.24 3.13 -26.37
CA GLY A 201 19.09 3.08 -27.81
C GLY A 201 18.59 1.73 -28.34
N TYR A 202 17.84 0.98 -27.56
CA TYR A 202 17.18 -0.25 -27.99
C TYR A 202 16.06 0.05 -28.97
N THR A 203 15.72 -0.92 -29.82
CA THR A 203 14.50 -0.86 -30.62
C THR A 203 13.28 -0.97 -29.72
N TRP A 204 12.10 -0.55 -30.21
CA TRP A 204 10.86 -0.71 -29.45
C TRP A 204 10.59 -2.18 -29.10
N ASP A 205 10.79 -3.08 -30.05
CA ASP A 205 10.46 -4.49 -29.87
C ASP A 205 11.42 -5.18 -28.89
N ASP A 206 12.71 -4.87 -28.93
CA ASP A 206 13.68 -5.37 -27.94
C ASP A 206 13.38 -4.83 -26.53
N ALA A 207 13.11 -3.52 -26.43
CA ALA A 207 12.76 -2.89 -25.15
C ALA A 207 11.46 -3.49 -24.59
N TRP A 208 10.43 -3.64 -25.42
CA TRP A 208 9.16 -4.23 -25.02
C TRP A 208 9.30 -5.68 -24.59
N TYR A 209 10.13 -6.46 -25.28
CA TYR A 209 10.45 -7.83 -24.88
C TYR A 209 11.06 -7.87 -23.47
N ILE A 210 12.07 -7.04 -23.21
CA ILE A 210 12.71 -6.96 -21.88
C ILE A 210 11.69 -6.57 -20.81
N VAL A 211 10.91 -5.51 -21.03
CA VAL A 211 9.91 -5.04 -20.07
C VAL A 211 8.89 -6.11 -19.76
N THR A 212 8.29 -6.71 -20.79
CA THR A 212 7.21 -7.70 -20.61
C THR A 212 7.68 -9.05 -20.05
N HIS A 213 8.99 -9.29 -19.95
CA HIS A 213 9.57 -10.46 -19.30
C HIS A 213 10.20 -10.12 -17.93
N THR A 214 10.13 -8.85 -17.50
CA THR A 214 10.66 -8.39 -16.23
C THR A 214 9.58 -8.08 -15.21
N VAL A 215 8.42 -7.54 -15.64
CA VAL A 215 7.39 -7.03 -14.73
C VAL A 215 6.31 -8.06 -14.46
N ALA A 216 5.90 -8.14 -13.18
CA ALA A 216 4.76 -8.93 -12.71
C ALA A 216 3.85 -8.06 -11.84
N TYR A 217 2.56 -8.38 -11.76
CA TYR A 217 1.56 -7.55 -11.10
C TYR A 217 0.75 -8.32 -10.06
N THR A 218 0.69 -7.79 -8.86
CA THR A 218 -0.24 -8.25 -7.80
C THR A 218 -1.39 -7.27 -7.67
N ASN A 219 -2.61 -7.74 -7.95
CA ASN A 219 -3.83 -6.98 -7.71
C ASN A 219 -4.29 -7.15 -6.26
N HIS A 220 -4.76 -6.06 -5.63
CA HIS A 220 -5.27 -6.05 -4.26
C HIS A 220 -6.75 -5.69 -4.15
N THR A 221 -7.41 -5.26 -5.23
CA THR A 221 -8.82 -4.86 -5.22
C THR A 221 -9.58 -5.42 -6.40
N VAL A 222 -10.85 -5.79 -6.16
CA VAL A 222 -11.79 -6.24 -7.21
C VAL A 222 -12.84 -5.20 -7.55
N MET A 223 -12.89 -4.08 -6.82
CA MET A 223 -13.87 -3.03 -7.03
C MET A 223 -13.40 -2.12 -8.17
N ILE A 224 -14.18 -2.04 -9.24
CA ILE A 224 -13.84 -1.28 -10.45
C ILE A 224 -13.60 0.20 -10.13
N GLU A 225 -14.39 0.78 -9.22
CA GLU A 225 -14.27 2.16 -8.77
C GLU A 225 -13.01 2.45 -7.96
N ALA A 226 -12.39 1.42 -7.40
CA ALA A 226 -11.13 1.53 -6.64
C ALA A 226 -9.88 1.29 -7.51
N LEU A 227 -10.04 0.91 -8.79
CA LEU A 227 -8.95 0.80 -9.74
C LEU A 227 -8.44 2.19 -10.12
N GLU A 228 -7.15 2.40 -9.97
CA GLU A 228 -6.49 3.70 -10.17
C GLU A 228 -6.58 4.17 -11.62
N ARG A 229 -6.98 5.43 -11.78
CA ARG A 229 -7.07 6.14 -13.06
C ARG A 229 -6.47 7.52 -12.91
N TRP A 230 -5.77 7.96 -13.93
CA TRP A 230 -5.20 9.30 -13.98
C TRP A 230 -5.75 10.08 -15.17
N PRO A 231 -6.18 11.34 -14.99
CA PRO A 231 -6.52 12.20 -16.11
C PRO A 231 -5.34 12.27 -17.10
N GLN A 232 -5.61 12.03 -18.37
CA GLN A 232 -4.54 12.04 -19.39
C GLN A 232 -3.80 13.38 -19.44
N GLU A 233 -4.51 14.50 -19.27
CA GLU A 233 -3.93 15.84 -19.26
C GLU A 233 -2.92 16.04 -18.13
N LEU A 234 -3.20 15.47 -16.95
CA LEU A 234 -2.28 15.49 -15.82
C LEU A 234 -0.99 14.71 -16.14
N VAL A 235 -1.13 13.51 -16.70
CA VAL A 235 0.03 12.67 -17.06
C VAL A 235 0.84 13.36 -18.16
N GLN A 236 0.17 13.90 -19.18
CA GLN A 236 0.81 14.60 -20.30
C GLN A 236 1.61 15.83 -19.84
N THR A 237 1.02 16.62 -18.93
CA THR A 237 1.66 17.85 -18.44
C THR A 237 2.83 17.54 -17.51
N LEU A 238 2.65 16.58 -16.61
CA LEU A 238 3.64 16.28 -15.57
C LEU A 238 4.77 15.38 -16.08
N LEU A 239 4.47 14.46 -16.99
CA LEU A 239 5.37 13.39 -17.46
C LEU A 239 5.31 13.26 -19.00
N PRO A 240 5.68 14.30 -19.77
CA PRO A 240 5.42 14.35 -21.20
C PRO A 240 6.04 13.18 -21.99
N ARG A 241 7.28 12.75 -21.66
CA ARG A 241 7.90 11.61 -22.35
C ARG A 241 7.25 10.28 -21.98
N ILE A 242 6.92 10.10 -20.73
CA ILE A 242 6.20 8.91 -20.25
C ILE A 242 4.83 8.82 -20.90
N TRP A 243 4.15 9.95 -21.07
CA TRP A 243 2.89 10.04 -21.80
C TRP A 243 3.00 9.55 -23.25
N GLU A 244 4.01 9.99 -24.00
CA GLU A 244 4.25 9.53 -25.37
C GLU A 244 4.42 8.01 -25.44
N ILE A 245 5.16 7.43 -24.49
CA ILE A 245 5.38 5.98 -24.41
C ILE A 245 4.08 5.26 -24.03
N ILE A 246 3.30 5.79 -23.09
CA ILE A 246 1.99 5.22 -22.72
C ILE A 246 1.03 5.21 -23.91
N ILE A 247 0.98 6.28 -24.69
CA ILE A 247 0.13 6.35 -25.90
C ILE A 247 0.54 5.27 -26.90
N GLU A 248 1.84 5.09 -27.15
CA GLU A 248 2.30 4.05 -28.09
C GLU A 248 1.97 2.65 -27.59
N ILE A 249 2.18 2.38 -26.28
CA ILE A 249 1.75 1.11 -25.65
C ILE A 249 0.24 0.91 -25.82
N SER A 250 -0.55 1.96 -25.56
CA SER A 250 -2.01 1.93 -25.67
C SER A 250 -2.48 1.65 -27.09
N ASN A 251 -1.87 2.28 -28.11
CA ASN A 251 -2.22 2.09 -29.50
C ASN A 251 -1.97 0.64 -29.95
N ARG A 252 -0.78 0.10 -29.65
CA ARG A 252 -0.43 -1.30 -29.97
C ARG A 252 -1.33 -2.29 -29.23
N TRP A 253 -1.67 -1.98 -27.98
CA TRP A 253 -2.59 -2.79 -27.19
C TRP A 253 -4.01 -2.79 -27.76
N GLN A 254 -4.54 -1.63 -28.14
CA GLN A 254 -5.86 -1.51 -28.76
C GLN A 254 -5.94 -2.27 -30.08
N GLN A 255 -4.90 -2.20 -30.91
CA GLN A 255 -4.83 -3.00 -32.14
C GLN A 255 -4.94 -4.49 -31.82
N ARG A 256 -4.14 -4.99 -30.89
CA ARG A 256 -4.16 -6.40 -30.46
C ARG A 256 -5.53 -6.82 -29.91
N LEU A 257 -6.17 -5.95 -29.10
CA LEU A 257 -7.52 -6.20 -28.58
C LEU A 257 -8.56 -6.25 -29.69
N THR A 258 -8.47 -5.34 -30.68
CA THR A 258 -9.40 -5.30 -31.82
C THR A 258 -9.32 -6.59 -32.64
N GLU A 259 -8.13 -7.08 -32.88
CA GLU A 259 -7.90 -8.37 -33.56
C GLU A 259 -8.43 -9.54 -32.72
N ALA A 260 -8.07 -9.61 -31.43
CA ALA A 260 -8.46 -10.70 -30.53
C ALA A 260 -9.96 -10.77 -30.27
N PHE A 261 -10.64 -9.63 -30.26
CA PHE A 261 -12.08 -9.55 -30.03
C PHE A 261 -12.91 -9.39 -31.30
N HIS A 262 -12.30 -9.60 -32.47
CA HIS A 262 -12.96 -9.54 -33.78
C HIS A 262 -13.75 -8.25 -34.00
N GLY A 263 -13.23 -7.11 -33.56
CA GLY A 263 -13.87 -5.80 -33.72
C GLY A 263 -14.95 -5.46 -32.69
N ASP A 264 -15.14 -6.24 -31.64
CA ASP A 264 -16.05 -5.88 -30.52
C ASP A 264 -15.50 -4.68 -29.75
N MET A 265 -15.92 -3.47 -30.16
CA MET A 265 -15.45 -2.20 -29.59
C MET A 265 -15.82 -2.05 -28.10
N GLY A 266 -16.90 -2.67 -27.64
CA GLY A 266 -17.25 -2.64 -26.20
C GLY A 266 -16.26 -3.39 -25.34
N ARG A 267 -15.73 -4.51 -25.83
CA ARG A 267 -14.64 -5.25 -25.17
C ARG A 267 -13.30 -4.51 -25.27
N VAL A 268 -13.01 -3.90 -26.42
CA VAL A 268 -11.80 -3.09 -26.62
C VAL A 268 -11.82 -1.92 -25.62
N GLU A 269 -12.91 -1.17 -25.52
CA GLU A 269 -13.06 -0.05 -24.60
C GLU A 269 -12.82 -0.43 -23.14
N ARG A 270 -13.45 -1.52 -22.68
CA ARG A 270 -13.27 -1.97 -21.28
C ARG A 270 -11.80 -2.26 -20.93
N ASN A 271 -11.04 -2.75 -21.89
CA ASN A 271 -9.67 -3.22 -21.69
C ASN A 271 -8.59 -2.24 -22.20
N ALA A 272 -8.99 -1.10 -22.80
CA ALA A 272 -8.06 -0.07 -23.27
C ALA A 272 -7.32 0.58 -22.08
N ILE A 273 -6.04 0.91 -22.32
CA ILE A 273 -5.18 1.61 -21.35
C ILE A 273 -5.57 3.09 -21.28
N VAL A 274 -5.64 3.76 -22.42
CA VAL A 274 -6.10 5.16 -22.52
C VAL A 274 -7.46 5.18 -23.18
N TRP A 275 -8.47 5.68 -22.45
CA TRP A 275 -9.84 5.79 -22.95
C TRP A 275 -10.67 6.78 -22.15
N GLY A 276 -11.51 7.57 -22.81
CA GLY A 276 -12.44 8.48 -22.16
C GLY A 276 -11.76 9.58 -21.34
N GLY A 277 -10.54 9.97 -21.71
CA GLY A 277 -9.77 10.99 -21.00
C GLY A 277 -8.95 10.49 -19.83
N ASP A 278 -8.95 9.17 -19.56
CA ASP A 278 -8.23 8.56 -18.44
C ASP A 278 -7.13 7.59 -18.92
N VAL A 279 -6.06 7.49 -18.13
CA VAL A 279 -5.09 6.41 -18.14
C VAL A 279 -5.46 5.39 -17.08
N ARG A 280 -5.73 4.15 -17.49
CA ARG A 280 -6.18 3.06 -16.61
C ARG A 280 -5.01 2.17 -16.23
N MET A 281 -4.53 2.31 -15.01
CA MET A 281 -3.27 1.71 -14.57
C MET A 281 -3.34 0.17 -14.52
N ALA A 282 -4.42 -0.41 -14.01
CA ALA A 282 -4.59 -1.86 -13.97
C ALA A 282 -4.60 -2.49 -15.38
N ASN A 283 -5.19 -1.82 -16.37
CA ASN A 283 -5.19 -2.29 -17.75
C ASN A 283 -3.77 -2.28 -18.34
N MET A 284 -2.95 -1.29 -17.99
CA MET A 284 -1.53 -1.26 -18.41
C MET A 284 -0.74 -2.39 -17.75
N CYS A 285 -0.98 -2.67 -16.46
CA CYS A 285 -0.37 -3.82 -15.78
C CYS A 285 -0.72 -5.15 -16.46
N VAL A 286 -2.00 -5.39 -16.72
CA VAL A 286 -2.44 -6.65 -17.35
C VAL A 286 -1.95 -6.77 -18.79
N CYS A 287 -1.80 -5.65 -19.51
CA CYS A 287 -1.17 -5.62 -20.83
C CYS A 287 0.28 -6.09 -20.76
N ALA A 288 1.10 -5.46 -19.93
CA ALA A 288 2.56 -5.58 -19.96
C ALA A 288 3.13 -6.71 -19.09
N CYS A 289 2.52 -7.06 -17.95
CA CYS A 289 3.08 -8.04 -17.03
C CYS A 289 2.98 -9.47 -17.57
N TYR A 290 4.04 -10.25 -17.37
CA TYR A 290 4.04 -11.68 -17.73
C TYR A 290 3.21 -12.53 -16.76
N ALA A 291 3.04 -12.06 -15.51
CA ALA A 291 2.22 -12.71 -14.50
C ALA A 291 1.34 -11.69 -13.77
N VAL A 292 0.11 -12.09 -13.49
CA VAL A 292 -0.89 -11.32 -12.75
C VAL A 292 -1.46 -12.22 -11.68
N ASN A 293 -1.36 -11.85 -10.40
CA ASN A 293 -1.92 -12.65 -9.32
C ASN A 293 -2.91 -11.89 -8.44
N GLY A 294 -3.90 -12.63 -7.96
CA GLY A 294 -4.67 -12.24 -6.78
C GLY A 294 -4.03 -12.76 -5.50
N VAL A 295 -4.52 -12.32 -4.34
CA VAL A 295 -3.93 -12.56 -3.02
C VAL A 295 -4.67 -13.61 -2.19
N SER A 296 -5.62 -14.31 -2.79
CA SER A 296 -6.30 -15.52 -2.29
C SER A 296 -6.92 -16.27 -3.46
N ALA A 297 -7.26 -17.55 -3.28
CA ALA A 297 -7.91 -18.35 -4.30
C ALA A 297 -9.20 -17.69 -4.81
N LEU A 298 -10.09 -17.27 -3.90
CA LEU A 298 -11.33 -16.57 -4.25
C LEU A 298 -11.06 -15.26 -5.00
N HIS A 299 -10.10 -14.45 -4.56
CA HIS A 299 -9.73 -13.21 -5.23
C HIS A 299 -9.24 -13.49 -6.65
N SER A 300 -8.35 -14.45 -6.82
CA SER A 300 -7.81 -14.85 -8.14
C SER A 300 -8.89 -15.34 -9.07
N ASP A 301 -9.90 -16.05 -8.55
CA ASP A 301 -11.06 -16.49 -9.32
C ASP A 301 -11.95 -15.31 -9.78
N ILE A 302 -12.14 -14.30 -8.92
CA ILE A 302 -12.87 -13.07 -9.28
C ILE A 302 -12.12 -12.31 -10.37
N LEU A 303 -10.79 -12.20 -10.30
CA LEU A 303 -9.99 -11.57 -11.35
C LEU A 303 -10.23 -12.24 -12.71
N LYS A 304 -10.26 -13.57 -12.76
CA LYS A 304 -10.46 -14.36 -13.98
C LYS A 304 -11.88 -14.29 -14.54
N LYS A 305 -12.89 -14.33 -13.64
CA LYS A 305 -14.30 -14.47 -14.03
C LYS A 305 -15.01 -13.14 -14.26
N ASP A 306 -14.55 -12.08 -13.56
CA ASP A 306 -15.21 -10.78 -13.55
C ASP A 306 -14.28 -9.67 -14.04
N LEU A 307 -13.30 -9.26 -13.22
CA LEU A 307 -12.54 -8.02 -13.41
C LEU A 307 -11.74 -8.00 -14.72
N PHE A 308 -11.00 -9.07 -15.01
CA PHE A 308 -10.15 -9.20 -16.22
C PHE A 308 -10.60 -10.36 -17.12
N ARG A 309 -11.87 -10.72 -17.07
CA ARG A 309 -12.41 -11.87 -17.82
C ARG A 309 -12.09 -11.86 -19.31
N ASP A 310 -12.14 -10.69 -19.93
CA ASP A 310 -11.87 -10.53 -21.37
C ASP A 310 -10.40 -10.83 -21.68
N ILE A 311 -9.49 -10.36 -20.84
CA ILE A 311 -8.04 -10.58 -20.99
C ILE A 311 -7.68 -12.02 -20.61
N TYR A 312 -8.33 -12.56 -19.55
CA TYR A 312 -8.14 -13.96 -19.19
C TYR A 312 -8.52 -14.91 -20.35
N ALA A 313 -9.53 -14.57 -21.13
CA ALA A 313 -9.94 -15.37 -22.29
C ALA A 313 -8.88 -15.43 -23.41
N ILE A 314 -8.02 -14.43 -23.54
CA ILE A 314 -6.98 -14.36 -24.58
C ILE A 314 -5.56 -14.63 -24.05
N THR A 315 -5.34 -14.52 -22.74
CA THR A 315 -4.03 -14.78 -22.09
C THR A 315 -4.19 -15.47 -20.74
N PRO A 316 -4.76 -16.70 -20.69
CA PRO A 316 -5.08 -17.38 -19.43
C PRO A 316 -3.84 -17.67 -18.58
N ASP A 317 -2.71 -17.98 -19.20
CA ASP A 317 -1.47 -18.40 -18.56
C ASP A 317 -0.84 -17.32 -17.67
N LYS A 318 -1.19 -16.03 -17.89
CA LYS A 318 -0.74 -14.94 -17.04
C LYS A 318 -1.32 -14.97 -15.63
N PHE A 319 -2.54 -15.53 -15.45
CA PHE A 319 -3.31 -15.38 -14.23
C PHE A 319 -3.02 -16.49 -13.23
N GLN A 320 -2.45 -16.11 -12.11
CA GLN A 320 -2.02 -17.02 -11.06
C GLN A 320 -2.70 -16.68 -9.72
N ASN A 321 -2.50 -17.54 -8.73
CA ASN A 321 -2.86 -17.24 -7.35
C ASN A 321 -1.61 -17.31 -6.47
N VAL A 322 -1.40 -16.25 -5.68
CA VAL A 322 -0.40 -16.25 -4.61
C VAL A 322 -1.10 -15.76 -3.35
N THR A 323 -1.54 -16.70 -2.51
CA THR A 323 -2.20 -16.36 -1.23
C THR A 323 -1.23 -15.60 -0.33
N ASN A 324 -1.74 -14.55 0.33
CA ASN A 324 -0.95 -13.80 1.31
C ASN A 324 -0.35 -14.74 2.35
N GLY A 325 0.90 -14.45 2.73
CA GLY A 325 1.55 -15.10 3.85
C GLY A 325 1.07 -14.59 5.21
N ILE A 326 1.64 -15.18 6.26
CA ILE A 326 1.45 -14.76 7.65
C ILE A 326 2.81 -14.46 8.27
N ASP A 327 2.86 -13.53 9.20
CA ASP A 327 4.00 -13.32 10.09
C ASP A 327 3.66 -13.85 11.48
N HIS A 328 3.83 -15.17 11.66
CA HIS A 328 3.54 -15.86 12.91
C HIS A 328 4.62 -15.61 13.99
N ARG A 329 5.81 -15.15 13.62
CA ARG A 329 6.83 -14.73 14.58
C ARG A 329 6.40 -13.48 15.32
N ARG A 330 5.99 -12.43 14.59
CA ARG A 330 5.49 -11.19 15.20
C ARG A 330 4.11 -11.37 15.81
N TRP A 331 3.13 -11.83 15.01
CA TRP A 331 1.70 -11.81 15.35
C TRP A 331 1.22 -13.02 16.17
N LEU A 332 2.11 -13.96 16.50
CA LEU A 332 1.81 -15.07 17.39
C LEU A 332 2.86 -15.16 18.51
N SER A 333 4.11 -15.42 18.18
CA SER A 333 5.16 -15.66 19.20
C SER A 333 5.47 -14.40 20.01
N GLN A 334 5.72 -13.27 19.34
CA GLN A 334 6.10 -12.02 19.99
C GLN A 334 4.91 -11.38 20.70
N CYS A 335 3.74 -11.30 20.05
CA CYS A 335 2.55 -10.66 20.60
C CYS A 335 1.91 -11.46 21.75
N ASN A 336 2.12 -12.79 21.80
CA ASN A 336 1.47 -13.65 22.78
C ASN A 336 2.44 -14.67 23.38
N PRO A 337 3.41 -14.23 24.22
CA PRO A 337 4.47 -15.09 24.75
C PRO A 337 3.95 -16.26 25.60
N LYS A 338 2.78 -16.11 26.25
CA LYS A 338 2.16 -17.21 27.02
C LYS A 338 1.63 -18.31 26.11
N LEU A 339 1.03 -17.92 24.96
CA LEU A 339 0.58 -18.87 23.96
C LEU A 339 1.77 -19.52 23.24
N ASP A 340 2.80 -18.74 22.93
CA ASP A 340 4.06 -19.24 22.36
C ASP A 340 4.68 -20.33 23.23
N ALA A 341 4.78 -20.10 24.55
CA ALA A 341 5.28 -21.08 25.51
C ALA A 341 4.48 -22.40 25.51
N LEU A 342 3.14 -22.29 25.47
CA LEU A 342 2.26 -23.45 25.39
C LEU A 342 2.45 -24.23 24.07
N ILE A 343 2.56 -23.52 22.94
CA ILE A 343 2.82 -24.13 21.64
C ILE A 343 4.15 -24.87 21.65
N LYS A 344 5.23 -24.26 22.11
CA LYS A 344 6.56 -24.86 22.20
C LYS A 344 6.57 -26.13 23.03
N GLU A 345 5.87 -26.13 24.16
CA GLU A 345 5.72 -27.31 24.99
C GLU A 345 4.99 -28.46 24.26
N CYS A 346 3.86 -28.15 23.63
CA CYS A 346 3.05 -29.15 22.91
C CYS A 346 3.74 -29.67 21.63
N THR A 347 4.50 -28.85 20.94
CA THR A 347 5.19 -29.22 19.68
C THR A 347 6.56 -29.81 19.90
N GLY A 348 7.12 -29.68 21.10
CA GLY A 348 8.46 -30.18 21.48
C GLY A 348 9.58 -29.20 21.10
N GLY A 349 9.28 -27.91 20.88
CA GLY A 349 10.28 -26.89 20.57
C GLY A 349 9.74 -25.73 19.75
N ASP A 350 10.64 -24.92 19.22
CA ASP A 350 10.34 -23.68 18.47
C ASP A 350 10.43 -23.85 16.94
N ASP A 351 10.53 -25.10 16.45
CA ASP A 351 10.62 -25.42 15.01
C ASP A 351 9.55 -24.69 14.17
N TYR A 352 8.36 -24.47 14.74
CA TYR A 352 7.26 -23.79 14.03
C TYR A 352 7.58 -22.36 13.63
N LEU A 353 8.56 -21.70 14.26
CA LEU A 353 8.99 -20.36 13.91
C LEU A 353 9.68 -20.31 12.52
N LEU A 354 10.32 -21.40 12.11
CA LEU A 354 10.93 -21.59 10.79
C LEU A 354 10.04 -22.42 9.84
N GLN A 355 9.35 -23.42 10.39
CA GLN A 355 8.53 -24.37 9.67
C GLN A 355 7.10 -24.39 10.26
N PRO A 356 6.20 -23.48 9.83
CA PRO A 356 4.85 -23.35 10.40
C PRO A 356 4.04 -24.66 10.43
N ASP A 357 4.31 -25.58 9.51
CA ASP A 357 3.68 -26.91 9.49
C ASP A 357 3.95 -27.75 10.75
N ALA A 358 4.98 -27.42 11.51
CA ALA A 358 5.25 -28.07 12.81
C ALA A 358 4.10 -27.86 13.80
N MET A 359 3.28 -26.80 13.64
CA MET A 359 2.07 -26.57 14.44
C MET A 359 1.00 -27.66 14.26
N LYS A 360 1.02 -28.45 13.18
CA LYS A 360 0.12 -29.62 13.01
C LYS A 360 0.25 -30.62 14.16
N LYS A 361 1.39 -30.65 14.86
CA LYS A 361 1.55 -31.47 16.07
C LYS A 361 0.53 -31.13 17.16
N LEU A 362 -0.04 -29.91 17.17
CA LEU A 362 -1.09 -29.49 18.12
C LEU A 362 -2.39 -30.29 17.97
N GLU A 363 -2.66 -30.88 16.82
CA GLU A 363 -3.86 -31.68 16.58
C GLU A 363 -3.99 -32.85 17.57
N LYS A 364 -2.87 -33.37 18.08
CA LYS A 364 -2.85 -34.42 19.10
C LYS A 364 -3.50 -33.98 20.42
N PHE A 365 -3.55 -32.69 20.68
CA PHE A 365 -4.04 -32.10 21.92
C PHE A 365 -5.45 -31.54 21.80
N GLN A 366 -6.15 -31.72 20.67
CA GLN A 366 -7.47 -31.16 20.42
C GLN A 366 -8.52 -31.53 21.49
N ASN A 367 -8.34 -32.66 22.17
CA ASN A 367 -9.22 -33.13 23.24
C ASN A 367 -8.50 -33.25 24.60
N ASP A 368 -7.28 -32.72 24.72
CA ASP A 368 -6.55 -32.72 25.99
C ASP A 368 -7.09 -31.63 26.93
N ALA A 369 -7.80 -32.05 27.97
CA ALA A 369 -8.43 -31.15 28.93
C ALA A 369 -7.44 -30.20 29.62
N GLY A 370 -6.19 -30.67 29.88
CA GLY A 370 -5.15 -29.86 30.50
C GLY A 370 -4.67 -28.74 29.58
N VAL A 371 -4.40 -29.04 28.31
CA VAL A 371 -3.99 -28.06 27.30
C VAL A 371 -5.12 -27.09 27.02
N LEU A 372 -6.37 -27.53 26.87
CA LEU A 372 -7.54 -26.69 26.65
C LEU A 372 -7.81 -25.75 27.83
N SER A 373 -7.64 -26.22 29.07
CA SER A 373 -7.77 -25.39 30.27
C SER A 373 -6.71 -24.29 30.30
N ARG A 374 -5.45 -24.62 29.98
CA ARG A 374 -4.34 -23.64 29.90
C ARG A 374 -4.58 -22.61 28.80
N LEU A 375 -5.06 -23.02 27.64
CA LEU A 375 -5.41 -22.14 26.53
C LEU A 375 -6.50 -21.14 26.96
N GLY A 376 -7.56 -21.64 27.65
CA GLY A 376 -8.62 -20.81 28.21
C GLY A 376 -8.08 -19.79 29.22
N LYS A 377 -7.17 -20.20 30.11
CA LYS A 377 -6.53 -19.31 31.08
C LYS A 377 -5.69 -18.21 30.40
N ILE A 378 -4.88 -18.56 29.41
CA ILE A 378 -4.08 -17.59 28.62
C ILE A 378 -5.00 -16.55 27.97
N LYS A 379 -6.11 -17.00 27.36
CA LYS A 379 -7.11 -16.11 26.77
C LYS A 379 -7.72 -15.14 27.79
N ALA A 380 -8.11 -15.65 28.95
CA ALA A 380 -8.69 -14.84 30.02
C ALA A 380 -7.70 -13.79 30.55
N GLU A 381 -6.45 -14.18 30.77
CA GLU A 381 -5.39 -13.26 31.22
C GLU A 381 -5.11 -12.15 30.20
N ASN A 382 -5.07 -12.47 28.91
CA ASN A 382 -4.87 -11.48 27.83
C ASN A 382 -6.08 -10.53 27.75
N LYS A 383 -7.32 -11.03 27.88
CA LYS A 383 -8.52 -10.20 27.94
C LYS A 383 -8.49 -9.25 29.13
N GLN A 384 -8.04 -9.72 30.31
CA GLN A 384 -7.93 -8.89 31.50
C GLN A 384 -6.85 -7.80 31.32
N ALA A 385 -5.70 -8.12 30.75
CA ALA A 385 -4.66 -7.16 30.46
C ALA A 385 -5.15 -6.06 29.50
N PHE A 386 -5.84 -6.47 28.42
CA PHE A 386 -6.45 -5.54 27.47
C PHE A 386 -7.55 -4.69 28.11
N ALA A 387 -8.42 -5.27 28.96
CA ALA A 387 -9.44 -4.52 29.69
C ALA A 387 -8.82 -3.45 30.61
N SER A 388 -7.70 -3.78 31.26
CA SER A 388 -6.96 -2.82 32.10
C SER A 388 -6.37 -1.67 31.27
N TYR A 389 -5.86 -1.97 30.06
CA TYR A 389 -5.40 -0.96 29.12
C TYR A 389 -6.55 -0.02 28.69
N VAL A 390 -7.69 -0.57 28.27
CA VAL A 390 -8.86 0.22 27.85
C VAL A 390 -9.37 1.08 28.99
N ALA A 391 -9.47 0.54 30.21
CA ALA A 391 -9.89 1.32 31.38
C ALA A 391 -8.97 2.51 31.66
N LYS A 392 -7.65 2.33 31.49
CA LYS A 392 -6.66 3.40 31.64
C LYS A 392 -6.78 4.49 30.61
N GLU A 393 -6.95 4.09 29.32
CA GLU A 393 -6.95 5.02 28.19
C GLU A 393 -8.30 5.74 27.99
N SER A 394 -9.42 5.05 28.22
CA SER A 394 -10.77 5.56 27.91
C SER A 394 -11.72 5.64 29.11
N GLY A 395 -11.32 5.13 30.29
CA GLY A 395 -12.19 5.04 31.47
C GLY A 395 -13.29 3.96 31.38
N ILE A 396 -13.34 3.18 30.29
CA ILE A 396 -14.37 2.15 30.08
C ILE A 396 -13.92 0.84 30.72
N VAL A 397 -14.71 0.33 31.65
CA VAL A 397 -14.49 -0.98 32.29
C VAL A 397 -15.17 -2.07 31.45
N LEU A 398 -14.40 -3.01 30.91
CA LEU A 398 -14.91 -4.07 30.03
C LEU A 398 -15.35 -5.30 30.83
N ASN A 399 -16.44 -5.94 30.38
CA ASN A 399 -16.81 -7.27 30.81
C ASN A 399 -15.91 -8.31 30.12
N THR A 400 -14.95 -8.88 30.85
CA THR A 400 -13.99 -9.86 30.30
C THR A 400 -14.58 -11.24 30.07
N ASP A 401 -15.78 -11.55 30.60
CA ASP A 401 -16.52 -12.79 30.33
C ASP A 401 -17.31 -12.73 29.02
N ALA A 402 -17.54 -11.52 28.49
CA ALA A 402 -18.21 -11.32 27.21
C ALA A 402 -17.36 -11.79 26.02
N ILE A 403 -17.98 -12.05 24.89
CA ILE A 403 -17.28 -12.25 23.61
C ILE A 403 -16.68 -10.90 23.18
N PHE A 404 -15.38 -10.86 22.89
CA PHE A 404 -14.74 -9.71 22.24
C PHE A 404 -14.89 -9.86 20.74
N ASP A 405 -15.74 -9.01 20.15
CA ASP A 405 -15.99 -8.93 18.72
C ASP A 405 -15.11 -7.80 18.14
N VAL A 406 -14.06 -8.18 17.41
CA VAL A 406 -12.97 -7.28 17.04
C VAL A 406 -12.99 -6.96 15.56
N GLN A 407 -13.12 -5.68 15.21
CA GLN A 407 -13.01 -5.17 13.84
C GLN A 407 -11.95 -4.07 13.77
N VAL A 408 -10.68 -4.48 13.69
CA VAL A 408 -9.50 -3.60 13.64
C VAL A 408 -8.92 -3.61 12.22
N LYS A 409 -9.26 -2.59 11.45
CA LYS A 409 -8.84 -2.39 10.05
C LYS A 409 -9.13 -0.95 9.61
N ARG A 410 -8.42 -0.41 8.59
CA ARG A 410 -8.75 0.89 8.03
C ARG A 410 -10.23 0.97 7.68
N LEU A 411 -10.85 2.12 7.96
CA LEU A 411 -12.25 2.31 7.67
C LEU A 411 -12.46 2.49 6.17
N HIS A 412 -13.36 1.68 5.61
CA HIS A 412 -13.76 1.77 4.22
C HIS A 412 -15.11 1.09 4.05
N GLU A 413 -15.99 1.61 3.19
CA GLU A 413 -17.35 1.08 2.99
C GLU A 413 -17.35 -0.41 2.64
N TYR A 414 -16.41 -0.89 1.77
CA TYR A 414 -16.35 -2.31 1.39
C TYR A 414 -15.97 -3.25 2.55
N LYS A 415 -15.35 -2.72 3.62
CA LYS A 415 -15.02 -3.50 4.83
C LYS A 415 -16.20 -3.65 5.79
N ARG A 416 -17.31 -2.96 5.48
CA ARG A 416 -18.62 -3.12 6.12
C ARG A 416 -18.64 -2.85 7.63
N GLN A 417 -17.83 -1.91 8.13
CA GLN A 417 -17.96 -1.47 9.52
C GLN A 417 -19.36 -0.94 9.81
N LEU A 418 -19.96 -0.21 8.86
CA LEU A 418 -21.34 0.29 9.00
C LEU A 418 -22.35 -0.84 9.19
N LEU A 419 -22.20 -1.96 8.49
CA LEU A 419 -23.09 -3.12 8.68
C LEU A 419 -22.98 -3.69 10.11
N ASN A 420 -21.76 -3.74 10.67
CA ASN A 420 -21.55 -4.13 12.06
C ASN A 420 -22.19 -3.14 13.05
N VAL A 421 -22.07 -1.85 12.78
CA VAL A 421 -22.73 -0.79 13.56
C VAL A 421 -24.25 -0.95 13.52
N MET A 422 -24.85 -1.24 12.37
CA MET A 422 -26.30 -1.50 12.25
C MET A 422 -26.73 -2.72 13.08
N HIS A 423 -25.91 -3.76 13.11
CA HIS A 423 -26.17 -4.93 13.98
C HIS A 423 -26.12 -4.56 15.47
N ILE A 424 -25.17 -3.74 15.88
CA ILE A 424 -25.08 -3.26 17.27
C ILE A 424 -26.30 -2.42 17.63
N ILE A 425 -26.73 -1.51 16.75
CA ILE A 425 -27.96 -0.71 16.92
C ILE A 425 -29.18 -1.64 17.08
N TYR A 426 -29.29 -2.68 16.24
CA TYR A 426 -30.36 -3.67 16.36
C TYR A 426 -30.37 -4.35 17.74
N LEU A 427 -29.23 -4.82 18.23
CA LEU A 427 -29.14 -5.42 19.56
C LEU A 427 -29.51 -4.43 20.66
N TYR A 428 -29.04 -3.20 20.57
CA TYR A 428 -29.38 -2.13 21.51
C TYR A 428 -30.90 -1.87 21.55
N GLN A 429 -31.53 -1.71 20.40
CA GLN A 429 -32.98 -1.53 20.31
C GLN A 429 -33.77 -2.73 20.85
N ARG A 430 -33.29 -3.95 20.60
CA ARG A 430 -33.90 -5.15 21.18
C ARG A 430 -33.86 -5.13 22.71
N LEU A 431 -32.72 -4.73 23.30
CA LEU A 431 -32.59 -4.58 24.75
C LEU A 431 -33.50 -3.48 25.33
N LYS A 432 -33.67 -2.36 24.62
CA LYS A 432 -34.56 -1.27 25.03
C LYS A 432 -36.03 -1.67 25.02
N ASN A 433 -36.44 -2.46 24.03
CA ASN A 433 -37.83 -2.88 23.86
C ASN A 433 -38.19 -4.11 24.69
N ASP A 434 -37.21 -4.98 25.02
CA ASP A 434 -37.37 -6.17 25.83
C ASP A 434 -36.17 -6.35 26.75
N PRO A 435 -36.24 -5.84 28.00
CA PRO A 435 -35.15 -6.00 28.99
C PRO A 435 -34.79 -7.45 29.30
N ASN A 436 -35.69 -8.41 29.04
CA ASN A 436 -35.46 -9.83 29.25
C ASN A 436 -34.87 -10.53 28.01
N PHE A 437 -34.67 -9.79 26.90
CA PHE A 437 -34.01 -10.33 25.69
C PHE A 437 -32.64 -10.88 26.05
N THR A 438 -32.43 -12.17 25.78
CA THR A 438 -31.18 -12.87 26.12
C THR A 438 -30.32 -13.06 24.89
N PHE A 439 -29.04 -12.75 25.01
CA PHE A 439 -27.99 -13.05 24.06
C PHE A 439 -26.66 -13.17 24.79
N THR A 440 -25.67 -13.79 24.17
CA THR A 440 -24.32 -13.88 24.75
C THR A 440 -23.72 -12.49 24.86
N PRO A 441 -23.27 -12.04 26.05
CA PRO A 441 -22.66 -10.73 26.22
C PRO A 441 -21.53 -10.46 25.24
N ARG A 442 -21.47 -9.24 24.69
CA ARG A 442 -20.48 -8.84 23.69
C ARG A 442 -19.86 -7.47 23.98
N VAL A 443 -18.58 -7.41 23.75
CA VAL A 443 -17.80 -6.16 23.66
C VAL A 443 -17.36 -5.99 22.22
N TYR A 444 -17.89 -4.99 21.53
CA TYR A 444 -17.48 -4.63 20.17
C TYR A 444 -16.30 -3.69 20.21
N LEU A 445 -15.20 -4.10 19.58
CA LEU A 445 -13.93 -3.38 19.57
C LEU A 445 -13.64 -2.91 18.13
N PHE A 446 -13.66 -1.59 17.94
CA PHE A 446 -13.27 -0.99 16.67
C PHE A 446 -11.91 -0.34 16.80
N GLY A 447 -11.08 -0.49 15.78
CA GLY A 447 -9.83 0.24 15.60
C GLY A 447 -9.67 0.58 14.14
N ALA A 448 -9.76 1.87 13.80
CA ALA A 448 -9.80 2.28 12.39
C ALA A 448 -9.28 3.70 12.21
N LYS A 449 -8.66 3.97 11.07
CA LYS A 449 -8.39 5.31 10.55
C LYS A 449 -9.11 5.46 9.21
N ALA A 450 -9.86 6.56 9.05
CA ALA A 450 -10.43 6.97 7.77
C ALA A 450 -9.42 7.82 7.01
N ALA A 451 -9.35 7.71 5.68
CA ALA A 451 -8.55 8.63 4.87
C ALA A 451 -9.04 10.08 5.08
N PRO A 452 -8.15 11.09 5.11
CA PRO A 452 -8.52 12.46 5.43
C PRO A 452 -9.66 13.04 4.59
N GLY A 453 -9.66 12.79 3.29
CA GLY A 453 -10.71 13.24 2.36
C GLY A 453 -11.93 12.33 2.26
N TYR A 454 -11.98 11.21 2.97
CA TYR A 454 -13.08 10.24 2.88
C TYR A 454 -14.21 10.56 3.86
N TYR A 455 -15.08 11.50 3.48
CA TYR A 455 -16.16 12.03 4.32
C TYR A 455 -17.03 10.93 4.94
N VAL A 456 -17.59 10.01 4.13
CA VAL A 456 -18.48 8.95 4.62
C VAL A 456 -17.78 8.06 5.66
N ALA A 457 -16.50 7.74 5.44
CA ALA A 457 -15.71 6.96 6.40
C ALA A 457 -15.52 7.70 7.73
N LYS A 458 -15.32 9.03 7.70
CA LYS A 458 -15.22 9.86 8.92
C LYS A 458 -16.55 9.92 9.66
N GLU A 459 -17.67 10.01 8.95
CA GLU A 459 -19.01 9.95 9.56
C GLU A 459 -19.31 8.59 10.21
N ILE A 460 -18.80 7.49 9.62
CA ILE A 460 -18.92 6.16 10.27
C ILE A 460 -18.09 6.10 11.55
N VAL A 461 -16.89 6.70 11.59
CA VAL A 461 -16.10 6.84 12.85
C VAL A 461 -16.88 7.61 13.89
N HIS A 462 -17.49 8.73 13.51
CA HIS A 462 -18.31 9.54 14.40
C HIS A 462 -19.53 8.77 14.92
N LEU A 463 -20.22 8.03 14.06
CA LEU A 463 -21.35 7.18 14.45
C LEU A 463 -20.95 6.10 15.46
N ILE A 464 -19.80 5.43 15.27
CA ILE A 464 -19.29 4.42 16.20
C ILE A 464 -19.01 5.04 17.56
N ASN A 465 -18.37 6.21 17.62
CA ASN A 465 -18.05 6.89 18.88
C ASN A 465 -19.33 7.39 19.59
N SER A 466 -20.30 7.93 18.85
CA SER A 466 -21.59 8.36 19.41
C SER A 466 -22.37 7.19 19.97
N LEU A 467 -22.38 6.06 19.24
CA LEU A 467 -23.01 4.82 19.69
C LEU A 467 -22.31 4.25 20.92
N SER A 468 -20.98 4.29 20.97
CA SER A 468 -20.17 3.91 22.14
C SER A 468 -20.56 4.72 23.38
N ALA A 469 -20.63 6.05 23.25
CA ALA A 469 -21.04 6.93 24.36
C ALA A 469 -22.46 6.60 24.86
N THR A 470 -23.41 6.39 23.94
CA THR A 470 -24.80 6.09 24.25
C THR A 470 -24.97 4.73 24.94
N ILE A 471 -24.40 3.67 24.37
CA ILE A 471 -24.56 2.29 24.86
C ILE A 471 -23.85 2.10 26.21
N ASN A 472 -22.61 2.59 26.34
CA ASN A 472 -21.84 2.39 27.55
C ASN A 472 -22.38 3.19 28.76
N ALA A 473 -23.15 4.24 28.48
CA ALA A 473 -23.84 5.03 29.56
C ALA A 473 -25.22 4.44 29.94
N ASP A 474 -25.81 3.56 29.12
CA ASP A 474 -27.15 3.02 29.35
C ASP A 474 -27.11 1.81 30.32
N PRO A 475 -27.71 1.89 31.53
CA PRO A 475 -27.71 0.78 32.50
C PRO A 475 -28.26 -0.54 31.96
N ILE A 476 -29.16 -0.53 30.96
CA ILE A 476 -29.73 -1.74 30.37
C ILE A 476 -28.68 -2.57 29.61
N CYS A 477 -27.63 -1.92 29.15
CA CYS A 477 -26.53 -2.52 28.42
C CYS A 477 -25.40 -3.04 29.30
N LYS A 478 -25.42 -2.65 30.62
CA LYS A 478 -24.35 -3.00 31.54
C LYS A 478 -24.05 -4.52 31.49
N ASP A 479 -22.76 -4.85 31.38
CA ASP A 479 -22.24 -6.22 31.33
C ASP A 479 -22.78 -7.11 30.18
N ARG A 480 -23.62 -6.56 29.28
CA ARG A 480 -24.28 -7.29 28.19
C ARG A 480 -23.83 -6.82 26.82
N LEU A 481 -23.76 -5.51 26.60
CA LEU A 481 -23.42 -4.87 25.33
C LEU A 481 -22.54 -3.67 25.58
N GLN A 482 -21.33 -3.72 25.06
CA GLN A 482 -20.37 -2.60 25.16
C GLN A 482 -19.76 -2.33 23.80
N VAL A 483 -19.41 -1.06 23.54
CA VAL A 483 -18.75 -0.64 22.29
C VAL A 483 -17.54 0.21 22.65
N VAL A 484 -16.39 -0.09 22.05
CA VAL A 484 -15.15 0.67 22.25
C VAL A 484 -14.52 0.98 20.91
N PHE A 485 -14.13 2.25 20.73
CA PHE A 485 -13.30 2.68 19.62
C PHE A 485 -11.87 2.93 20.11
N LEU A 486 -10.91 2.21 19.55
CA LEU A 486 -9.49 2.37 19.87
C LEU A 486 -8.89 3.47 18.99
N GLU A 487 -8.57 4.59 19.63
CA GLU A 487 -7.95 5.74 18.95
C GLU A 487 -6.57 5.39 18.39
N ASN A 488 -6.27 5.97 17.26
CA ASN A 488 -4.95 5.91 16.62
C ASN A 488 -4.44 4.48 16.36
N TYR A 489 -5.33 3.61 15.85
CA TYR A 489 -4.96 2.24 15.49
C TYR A 489 -3.74 2.22 14.56
N ARG A 490 -2.73 1.47 14.93
CA ARG A 490 -1.46 1.27 14.22
C ARG A 490 -0.84 -0.07 14.59
N VAL A 491 0.21 -0.48 13.87
CA VAL A 491 0.90 -1.76 14.09
C VAL A 491 1.33 -1.94 15.54
N SER A 492 1.99 -0.93 16.14
CA SER A 492 2.44 -0.99 17.55
C SER A 492 1.32 -0.99 18.61
N LEU A 493 0.09 -0.68 18.25
CA LEU A 493 -1.07 -0.85 19.12
C LEU A 493 -1.66 -2.26 18.99
N ALA A 494 -1.48 -2.89 17.83
CA ALA A 494 -1.96 -4.24 17.59
C ALA A 494 -1.09 -5.32 18.26
N GLU A 495 0.19 -5.02 18.50
CA GLU A 495 1.12 -5.86 19.29
C GLU A 495 0.75 -5.87 20.77
#